data_b5e3d2008aaf08df719c4ecbca943f1f
#
_entry.id   b5e3d2008aaf08df719c4ecbca943f1f
#
_cell.length_a   1.000
_cell.length_b   1.000
_cell.length_c   1.000
_cell.angle_alpha   90.00
_cell.angle_beta   90.00
_cell.angle_gamma   90.00
#
_symmetry.space_group_name_H-M   'P 1'
#
loop_
_entity.id
_entity.type
_entity.pdbx_description
1 polymer ?
#
loop_
_entity_poly.entity_id
_entity_poly.type
_entity_poly.pdbx_seq_one_letter_code
_entity_poly.pdbx_strand_id
1 'polypeptide(L)'
;MLDTVTADKVHRGHAIIEQVHADLKNCALAHLPSGRFAANSAWLVLAVMAFNLTRAAATIAGTRLAKATTATIRRTLITVPARIASSARRLTLHLPRNWPWATEWNQLFTNTWRRKPQAT
;
A
#
# COMPACT_ATOMS: atom_id res chain seq x y z
N MET A 1 0.60 -5.60 -37.76
CA MET A 1 0.54 -4.14 -37.56
C MET A 1 -0.53 -3.88 -36.52
N LEU A 2 -0.21 -3.29 -35.37
CA LEU A 2 -1.21 -3.02 -34.34
C LEU A 2 -2.09 -1.84 -34.82
N ASP A 3 -3.41 -2.00 -34.68
CA ASP A 3 -4.37 -0.92 -34.91
C ASP A 3 -4.07 0.26 -33.95
N THR A 4 -4.29 1.48 -34.40
CA THR A 4 -3.99 2.73 -33.65
C THR A 4 -4.63 2.74 -32.26
N VAL A 5 -5.85 2.20 -32.11
CA VAL A 5 -6.56 2.08 -30.83
C VAL A 5 -5.86 1.12 -29.89
N THR A 6 -5.36 0.00 -30.42
CA THR A 6 -4.62 -1.00 -29.65
C THR A 6 -3.24 -0.47 -29.25
N ALA A 7 -2.56 0.26 -30.15
CA ALA A 7 -1.30 0.93 -29.85
C ALA A 7 -1.46 1.98 -28.75
N ASP A 8 -2.52 2.79 -28.77
CA ASP A 8 -2.84 3.76 -27.74
C ASP A 8 -3.12 3.12 -26.37
N LYS A 9 -3.88 2.00 -26.36
CA LYS A 9 -4.12 1.23 -25.11
C LYS A 9 -2.83 0.67 -24.51
N VAL A 10 -1.95 0.12 -25.36
CA VAL A 10 -0.63 -0.37 -24.93
C VAL A 10 0.21 0.77 -24.39
N HIS A 11 0.26 1.90 -25.09
CA HIS A 11 1.00 3.08 -24.64
C HIS A 11 0.51 3.62 -23.29
N ARG A 12 -0.81 3.69 -23.09
CA ARG A 12 -1.39 4.07 -21.78
C ARG A 12 -1.06 3.07 -20.66
N GLY A 13 -0.83 1.79 -21.00
CA GLY A 13 -0.34 0.78 -20.05
C GLY A 13 1.06 1.11 -19.51
N HIS A 14 1.92 1.74 -20.33
CA HIS A 14 3.25 2.20 -19.88
C HIS A 14 3.19 3.32 -18.85
N ALA A 15 2.19 4.21 -18.93
CA ALA A 15 2.01 5.29 -17.96
C ALA A 15 1.80 4.76 -16.51
N ILE A 16 1.25 3.57 -16.35
CA ILE A 16 1.09 2.92 -15.03
C ILE A 16 2.46 2.55 -14.45
N ILE A 17 3.37 2.05 -15.27
CA ILE A 17 4.73 1.68 -14.85
C ILE A 17 5.52 2.93 -14.46
N GLU A 18 5.42 4.01 -15.23
CA GLU A 18 6.04 5.29 -14.89
C GLU A 18 5.53 5.84 -13.55
N GLN A 19 4.23 5.72 -13.29
CA GLN A 19 3.62 6.12 -12.04
C GLN A 19 4.11 5.28 -10.85
N VAL A 20 4.30 3.97 -11.04
CA VAL A 20 4.89 3.07 -10.03
C VAL A 20 6.34 3.47 -9.74
N HIS A 21 7.14 3.74 -10.77
CA HIS A 21 8.52 4.19 -10.60
C HIS A 21 8.60 5.55 -9.89
N ALA A 22 7.74 6.50 -10.25
CA ALA A 22 7.68 7.80 -9.60
C ALA A 22 7.31 7.66 -8.11
N ASP A 23 6.34 6.81 -7.81
CA ASP A 23 5.87 6.57 -6.43
C ASP A 23 6.96 5.89 -5.59
N LEU A 24 7.67 4.90 -6.13
CA LEU A 24 8.81 4.25 -5.47
C LEU A 24 9.97 5.22 -5.23
N LYS A 25 10.32 6.04 -6.22
CA LYS A 25 11.37 7.07 -6.10
C LYS A 25 11.03 8.13 -5.05
N ASN A 26 9.76 8.46 -4.88
CA ASN A 26 9.30 9.41 -3.87
C ASN A 26 9.17 8.79 -2.47
N CYS A 27 9.40 7.49 -2.32
CA CYS A 27 9.28 6.76 -1.05
C CYS A 27 10.57 6.02 -0.70
N ALA A 28 10.53 4.70 -0.74
CA ALA A 28 11.59 3.82 -0.26
C ALA A 28 12.86 3.85 -1.14
N LEU A 29 12.76 4.22 -2.41
CA LEU A 29 13.88 4.31 -3.35
C LEU A 29 14.35 5.75 -3.59
N ALA A 30 13.99 6.69 -2.72
CA ALA A 30 14.47 8.07 -2.79
C ALA A 30 16.01 8.15 -2.69
N HIS A 31 16.62 7.21 -1.98
CA HIS A 31 18.07 7.05 -1.86
C HIS A 31 18.43 5.58 -1.59
N LEU A 32 19.63 5.21 -1.94
CA LEU A 32 20.18 3.89 -1.61
C LEU A 32 20.85 3.95 -0.23
N PRO A 33 20.55 3.03 0.70
CA PRO A 33 21.00 3.10 2.08
C PRO A 33 22.48 2.73 2.27
N SER A 34 23.15 2.17 1.26
CA SER A 34 24.49 1.63 1.38
C SER A 34 25.34 1.88 0.13
N GLY A 35 26.66 1.93 0.29
CA GLY A 35 27.62 1.85 -0.82
C GLY A 35 27.83 0.44 -1.38
N ARG A 36 27.23 -0.60 -0.76
CA ARG A 36 27.40 -2.00 -1.16
C ARG A 36 26.26 -2.45 -2.08
N PHE A 37 26.59 -3.01 -3.23
CA PHE A 37 25.61 -3.48 -4.21
C PHE A 37 24.63 -4.53 -3.63
N ALA A 38 25.15 -5.53 -2.92
CA ALA A 38 24.31 -6.58 -2.34
C ALA A 38 23.29 -6.03 -1.31
N ALA A 39 23.69 -5.05 -0.48
CA ALA A 39 22.79 -4.41 0.47
C ALA A 39 21.70 -3.59 -0.23
N ASN A 40 22.06 -2.88 -1.30
CA ASN A 40 21.10 -2.13 -2.09
C ASN A 40 20.14 -3.06 -2.86
N SER A 41 20.61 -4.21 -3.34
CA SER A 41 19.76 -5.23 -3.97
C SER A 41 18.73 -5.79 -2.99
N ALA A 42 19.14 -6.12 -1.77
CA ALA A 42 18.22 -6.56 -0.72
C ALA A 42 17.21 -5.44 -0.36
N TRP A 43 17.68 -4.21 -0.25
CA TRP A 43 16.81 -3.04 0.00
C TRP A 43 15.76 -2.86 -1.10
N LEU A 44 16.15 -2.99 -2.37
CA LEU A 44 15.23 -2.90 -3.51
C LEU A 44 14.12 -3.94 -3.41
N VAL A 45 14.46 -5.19 -3.11
CA VAL A 45 13.47 -6.28 -2.96
C VAL A 45 12.48 -5.95 -1.83
N LEU A 46 12.98 -5.53 -0.66
CA LEU A 46 12.15 -5.15 0.46
C LEU A 46 11.25 -3.94 0.15
N ALA A 47 11.78 -2.95 -0.56
CA ALA A 47 11.02 -1.78 -0.98
C ALA A 47 9.85 -2.14 -1.91
N VAL A 48 10.09 -3.04 -2.88
CA VAL A 48 9.05 -3.54 -3.78
C VAL A 48 8.00 -4.38 -3.03
N MET A 49 8.42 -5.22 -2.09
CA MET A 49 7.50 -5.98 -1.24
C MET A 49 6.61 -5.05 -0.41
N ALA A 50 7.20 -4.05 0.25
CA ALA A 50 6.47 -3.07 1.04
C ALA A 50 5.50 -2.26 0.17
N PHE A 51 5.91 -1.87 -1.03
CA PHE A 51 5.04 -1.22 -2.01
C PHE A 51 3.84 -2.09 -2.36
N ASN A 52 4.05 -3.36 -2.72
CA ASN A 52 2.98 -4.27 -3.09
C ASN A 52 2.00 -4.53 -1.92
N LEU A 53 2.51 -4.70 -0.70
CA LEU A 53 1.68 -4.84 0.50
C LEU A 53 0.84 -3.57 0.75
N THR A 54 1.44 -2.40 0.58
CA THR A 54 0.74 -1.12 0.72
C THR A 54 -0.36 -0.97 -0.33
N ARG A 55 -0.10 -1.37 -1.58
CA ARG A 55 -1.11 -1.38 -2.66
C ARG A 55 -2.23 -2.38 -2.39
N ALA A 56 -1.91 -3.58 -1.91
CA ALA A 56 -2.90 -4.58 -1.53
C ALA A 56 -3.80 -4.06 -0.39
N ALA A 57 -3.23 -3.47 0.66
CA ALA A 57 -3.98 -2.87 1.76
C ALA A 57 -4.93 -1.76 1.26
N ALA A 58 -4.46 -0.88 0.38
CA ALA A 58 -5.27 0.18 -0.21
C ALA A 58 -6.44 -0.37 -1.04
N THR A 59 -6.22 -1.43 -1.80
CA THR A 59 -7.27 -2.09 -2.60
C THR A 59 -8.32 -2.74 -1.71
N ILE A 60 -7.90 -3.39 -0.62
CA ILE A 60 -8.80 -4.02 0.36
C ILE A 60 -9.59 -2.95 1.15
N ALA A 61 -8.98 -1.80 1.43
CA ALA A 61 -9.59 -0.68 2.14
C ALA A 61 -10.70 0.03 1.31
N GLY A 62 -10.72 -0.17 -0.01
CA GLY A 62 -11.79 0.33 -0.88
C GLY A 62 -11.29 1.09 -2.11
N THR A 63 -12.23 1.34 -3.02
CA THR A 63 -11.94 1.93 -4.34
C THR A 63 -11.31 3.31 -4.29
N ARG A 64 -11.60 4.09 -3.25
CA ARG A 64 -11.07 5.44 -3.05
C ARG A 64 -9.55 5.45 -2.88
N LEU A 65 -8.98 4.46 -2.17
CA LEU A 65 -7.54 4.34 -1.94
C LEU A 65 -6.83 3.46 -2.98
N ALA A 66 -7.55 2.65 -3.72
CA ALA A 66 -6.98 1.73 -4.71
C ALA A 66 -6.10 2.43 -5.77
N LYS A 67 -6.41 3.69 -6.10
CA LYS A 67 -5.64 4.50 -7.06
C LYS A 67 -4.81 5.61 -6.41
N ALA A 68 -4.78 5.68 -5.08
CA ALA A 68 -4.03 6.70 -4.35
C ALA A 68 -2.51 6.44 -4.41
N THR A 69 -1.70 7.49 -4.25
CA THR A 69 -0.24 7.36 -4.15
C THR A 69 0.14 6.68 -2.83
N THR A 70 1.33 6.06 -2.77
CA THR A 70 1.85 5.44 -1.55
C THR A 70 1.94 6.44 -0.40
N ALA A 71 2.29 7.69 -0.67
CA ALA A 71 2.30 8.74 0.35
C ALA A 71 0.91 8.99 0.95
N THR A 72 -0.13 9.01 0.13
CA THR A 72 -1.51 9.15 0.60
C THR A 72 -1.94 7.94 1.41
N ILE A 73 -1.70 6.72 0.92
CA ILE A 73 -2.03 5.47 1.63
C ILE A 73 -1.32 5.43 2.99
N ARG A 74 -0.04 5.76 3.03
CA ARG A 74 0.74 5.83 4.26
C ARG A 74 0.11 6.77 5.27
N ARG A 75 -0.23 7.98 4.87
CA ARG A 75 -0.86 8.98 5.75
C ARG A 75 -2.24 8.55 6.24
N THR A 76 -3.02 7.86 5.42
CA THR A 76 -4.42 7.53 5.71
C THR A 76 -4.58 6.22 6.49
N LEU A 77 -3.75 5.21 6.20
CA LEU A 77 -3.89 3.87 6.76
C LEU A 77 -2.74 3.45 7.69
N ILE A 78 -1.51 3.94 7.46
CA ILE A 78 -0.34 3.41 8.17
C ILE A 78 0.07 4.32 9.33
N THR A 79 0.21 5.63 9.10
CA THR A 79 0.65 6.58 10.12
C THR A 79 -0.51 7.16 10.93
N VAL A 80 -1.49 6.33 11.26
CA VAL A 80 -2.62 6.72 12.11
C VAL A 80 -2.18 6.69 13.56
N PRO A 81 -2.30 7.79 14.32
CA PRO A 81 -2.00 7.79 15.74
C PRO A 81 -3.01 6.89 16.45
N ALA A 82 -2.53 5.95 17.23
CA ALA A 82 -3.39 5.01 17.94
C ALA A 82 -2.85 4.71 19.33
N ARG A 83 -3.76 4.49 20.29
CA ARG A 83 -3.40 4.02 21.63
C ARG A 83 -3.63 2.53 21.72
N ILE A 84 -2.62 1.79 22.12
CA ILE A 84 -2.71 0.36 22.39
C ILE A 84 -3.01 0.17 23.88
N ALA A 85 -4.09 -0.52 24.19
CA ALA A 85 -4.42 -0.96 25.54
C ALA A 85 -4.34 -2.48 25.63
N SER A 86 -3.70 -3.00 26.69
CA SER A 86 -3.63 -4.42 26.96
C SER A 86 -4.32 -4.70 28.31
N SER A 87 -5.26 -5.63 28.30
CA SER A 87 -5.95 -6.09 29.51
C SER A 87 -6.36 -7.54 29.33
N ALA A 88 -6.10 -8.38 30.33
CA ALA A 88 -6.51 -9.79 30.38
C ALA A 88 -6.19 -10.56 29.08
N ARG A 89 -4.95 -10.47 28.58
CA ARG A 89 -4.46 -11.07 27.31
C ARG A 89 -5.17 -10.55 26.05
N ARG A 90 -5.92 -9.48 26.17
CA ARG A 90 -6.61 -8.84 25.05
C ARG A 90 -5.90 -7.55 24.66
N LEU A 91 -5.52 -7.44 23.40
CA LEU A 91 -4.95 -6.23 22.82
C LEU A 91 -6.07 -5.44 22.13
N THR A 92 -6.24 -4.18 22.52
CA THR A 92 -7.25 -3.29 21.92
C THR A 92 -6.56 -2.08 21.33
N LEU A 93 -6.86 -1.80 20.08
CA LEU A 93 -6.37 -0.63 19.37
C LEU A 93 -7.45 0.46 19.40
N HIS A 94 -7.15 1.59 20.05
CA HIS A 94 -8.03 2.74 20.08
C HIS A 94 -7.60 3.75 19.02
N LEU A 95 -8.40 3.88 17.97
CA LEU A 95 -8.21 4.87 16.91
C LEU A 95 -8.75 6.24 17.33
N PRO A 96 -8.29 7.35 16.73
CA PRO A 96 -8.80 8.67 17.00
C PRO A 96 -10.29 8.78 16.68
N ARG A 97 -11.03 9.47 17.54
CA ARG A 97 -12.39 9.87 17.19
C ARG A 97 -12.35 10.86 16.03
N ASN A 98 -13.29 10.78 15.11
CA ASN A 98 -13.40 11.66 13.93
C ASN A 98 -12.20 11.57 12.95
N TRP A 99 -11.55 10.41 12.86
CA TRP A 99 -10.53 10.20 11.83
C TRP A 99 -11.17 10.29 10.43
N PRO A 100 -10.69 11.17 9.54
CA PRO A 100 -11.34 11.39 8.24
C PRO A 100 -11.43 10.16 7.34
N TRP A 101 -10.57 9.17 7.57
CA TRP A 101 -10.50 7.90 6.82
C TRP A 101 -10.86 6.69 7.68
N ALA A 102 -11.69 6.88 8.70
CA ALA A 102 -12.15 5.79 9.57
C ALA A 102 -12.91 4.71 8.78
N THR A 103 -13.65 5.09 7.74
CA THR A 103 -14.38 4.16 6.89
C THR A 103 -13.45 3.20 6.16
N GLU A 104 -12.41 3.71 5.51
CA GLU A 104 -11.42 2.92 4.79
C GLU A 104 -10.64 2.01 5.74
N TRP A 105 -10.31 2.50 6.92
CA TRP A 105 -9.64 1.72 7.95
C TRP A 105 -10.52 0.55 8.44
N ASN A 106 -11.80 0.82 8.71
CA ASN A 106 -12.75 -0.19 9.12
C ASN A 106 -12.99 -1.23 8.01
N GLN A 107 -13.05 -0.80 6.74
CA GLN A 107 -13.14 -1.71 5.60
C GLN A 107 -11.92 -2.61 5.49
N LEU A 108 -10.71 -2.05 5.60
CA LEU A 108 -9.47 -2.83 5.60
C LEU A 108 -9.52 -3.90 6.70
N PHE A 109 -9.82 -3.51 7.93
CA PHE A 109 -9.88 -4.43 9.07
C PHE A 109 -10.95 -5.51 8.89
N THR A 110 -12.16 -5.14 8.48
CA THR A 110 -13.27 -6.06 8.26
C THR A 110 -12.98 -7.06 7.14
N ASN A 111 -12.42 -6.58 6.03
CA ASN A 111 -12.15 -7.41 4.87
C ASN A 111 -10.96 -8.36 5.08
N THR A 112 -9.97 -7.96 5.88
CA THR A 112 -8.86 -8.84 6.24
C THR A 112 -9.26 -9.88 7.27
N TRP A 113 -10.04 -9.49 8.28
CA TRP A 113 -10.46 -10.40 9.36
C TRP A 113 -11.55 -11.40 8.92
N ARG A 114 -12.43 -11.03 8.00
CA ARG A 114 -13.49 -11.91 7.46
C ARG A 114 -13.00 -12.96 6.47
N ARG A 115 -11.80 -12.83 5.92
CA ARG A 115 -11.21 -13.88 5.10
C ARG A 115 -10.68 -15.01 5.98
N LYS A 116 -11.60 -15.79 6.58
CA LYS A 116 -11.27 -17.15 7.01
C LYS A 116 -10.84 -17.91 5.75
N PRO A 117 -9.68 -18.60 5.73
CA PRO A 117 -9.38 -19.52 4.65
C PRO A 117 -10.52 -20.53 4.59
N GLN A 118 -11.19 -20.63 3.47
CA GLN A 118 -12.04 -21.78 3.21
C GLN A 118 -11.09 -22.98 3.15
N ALA A 119 -11.16 -23.84 4.18
CA ALA A 119 -10.52 -25.14 4.13
C ALA A 119 -11.15 -25.89 2.96
N THR A 120 -10.32 -26.18 1.95
CA THR A 120 -10.63 -27.09 0.84
C THR A 120 -10.48 -28.51 1.36
#